data_99e691124f194ced1185d55881b8feee
#
_entry.id   99e691124f194ced1185d55881b8feee
#
_cell.length_a   1.000
_cell.length_b   1.000
_cell.length_c   1.000
_cell.angle_alpha   90.00
_cell.angle_beta   90.00
_cell.angle_gamma   90.00
#
_symmetry.space_group_name_H-M   'P 1'
#
loop_
_entity.id
_entity.type
_entity.pdbx_description
1 polymer ?
#
loop_
_entity_poly.entity_id
_entity_poly.type
_entity_poly.pdbx_seq_one_letter_code
_entity_poly.pdbx_strand_id
1 'polypeptide(L)'
;MKNVLIISASPRKHGNSDTLCDYFAKGTQESGNHVEKIFLAEKNIGYCTGCGVCNETHLCVQKDDMKEILDKMVTADAIVFATPVYFYSMNGRMKNFIDRTVPRYTEITNKDFYFIMTAADTDKANLERTMEAFRGFTEDCLEGTK
;
A
#
# COMPACT_ATOMS: atom_id res chain seq x y z
N MET A 1 3.58 13.15 -17.28
CA MET A 1 2.65 13.11 -16.12
C MET A 1 2.59 11.69 -15.61
N LYS A 2 2.87 11.50 -14.32
CA LYS A 2 2.81 10.20 -13.66
C LYS A 2 1.46 9.99 -12.98
N ASN A 3 1.03 8.74 -12.89
CA ASN A 3 -0.10 8.31 -12.08
C ASN A 3 0.41 7.80 -10.73
N VAL A 4 0.04 8.48 -9.67
CA VAL A 4 0.46 8.15 -8.30
C VAL A 4 -0.73 7.62 -7.51
N LEU A 5 -0.56 6.45 -6.91
CA LEU A 5 -1.57 5.81 -6.08
C LEU A 5 -1.13 5.81 -4.62
N ILE A 6 -1.93 6.42 -3.74
CA ILE A 6 -1.68 6.43 -2.30
C ILE A 6 -2.61 5.42 -1.63
N ILE A 7 -2.03 4.50 -0.87
CA ILE A 7 -2.75 3.53 -0.05
C ILE A 7 -2.59 3.95 1.41
N SER A 8 -3.64 4.50 1.99
CA SER A 8 -3.67 4.93 3.39
C SER A 8 -4.30 3.86 4.27
N ALA A 9 -3.52 3.31 5.19
CA ALA A 9 -3.99 2.33 6.17
C ALA A 9 -4.35 2.95 7.53
N SER A 10 -4.41 4.28 7.62
CA SER A 10 -4.84 4.95 8.84
C SER A 10 -6.21 4.43 9.29
N PRO A 11 -6.39 4.13 10.59
CA PRO A 11 -7.70 3.74 11.11
C PRO A 11 -8.65 4.93 11.26
N ARG A 12 -8.12 6.14 11.16
CA ARG A 12 -8.87 7.39 11.38
C ARG A 12 -8.67 8.34 10.20
N LYS A 13 -9.78 8.83 9.66
CA LYS A 13 -9.75 9.95 8.72
C LYS A 13 -9.15 11.18 9.40
N HIS A 14 -8.22 11.84 8.73
CA HIS A 14 -7.44 12.97 9.28
C HIS A 14 -6.55 12.61 10.49
N GLY A 15 -6.25 11.34 10.72
CA GLY A 15 -5.17 10.92 11.61
C GLY A 15 -3.80 11.31 11.04
N ASN A 16 -2.72 11.12 11.80
CA ASN A 16 -1.40 11.62 11.41
C ASN A 16 -0.91 11.06 10.07
N SER A 17 -1.00 9.75 9.85
CA SER A 17 -0.57 9.15 8.59
C SER A 17 -1.47 9.55 7.42
N ASP A 18 -2.77 9.67 7.63
CA ASP A 18 -3.70 10.12 6.59
C ASP A 18 -3.47 11.59 6.21
N THR A 19 -3.20 12.45 7.19
CA THR A 19 -2.85 13.86 6.95
C THR A 19 -1.57 13.98 6.13
N LEU A 20 -0.55 13.18 6.41
CA LEU A 20 0.68 13.17 5.61
C LEU A 20 0.40 12.70 4.17
N CYS A 21 -0.52 11.77 3.97
CA CYS A 21 -0.97 11.39 2.63
C CYS A 21 -1.58 12.58 1.86
N ASP A 22 -2.36 13.41 2.54
CA ASP A 22 -2.97 14.59 1.91
C ASP A 22 -1.91 15.62 1.50
N TYR A 23 -0.88 15.83 2.32
CA TYR A 23 0.26 16.68 1.94
C TYR A 23 1.06 16.09 0.78
N PHE A 24 1.29 14.79 0.77
CA PHE A 24 1.94 14.12 -0.35
C PHE A 24 1.12 14.28 -1.64
N ALA A 25 -0.19 14.08 -1.56
CA ALA A 25 -1.10 14.25 -2.69
C ALA A 25 -1.05 15.68 -3.24
N LYS A 26 -1.06 16.67 -2.35
CA LYS A 26 -0.97 18.08 -2.75
C LYS A 26 0.33 18.36 -3.50
N GLY A 27 1.47 17.97 -2.97
CA GLY A 27 2.77 18.15 -3.64
C GLY A 27 2.84 17.43 -4.99
N THR A 28 2.24 16.24 -5.10
CA THR A 28 2.14 15.48 -6.35
C THR A 28 1.35 16.24 -7.41
N GLN A 29 0.22 16.82 -7.03
CA GLN A 29 -0.62 17.64 -7.94
C GLN A 29 0.08 18.92 -8.34
N GLU A 30 0.72 19.62 -7.41
CA GLU A 30 1.48 20.85 -7.68
C GLU A 30 2.64 20.59 -8.66
N SER A 31 3.17 19.37 -8.67
CA SER A 31 4.20 18.93 -9.61
C SER A 31 3.65 18.46 -10.97
N GLY A 32 2.35 18.62 -11.21
CA GLY A 32 1.69 18.29 -12.48
C GLY A 32 1.40 16.81 -12.68
N ASN A 33 1.39 16.01 -11.62
CA ASN A 33 1.08 14.59 -11.68
C ASN A 33 -0.36 14.29 -11.24
N HIS A 34 -0.89 13.18 -11.72
CA HIS A 34 -2.19 12.68 -11.28
C HIS A 34 -2.01 11.87 -9.99
N VAL A 35 -2.90 12.06 -9.02
CA VAL A 35 -2.87 11.31 -7.76
C VAL A 35 -4.26 10.86 -7.37
N GLU A 36 -4.34 9.62 -6.91
CA GLU A 36 -5.53 9.04 -6.28
C GLU A 36 -5.16 8.49 -4.89
N LYS A 37 -5.98 8.78 -3.89
CA LYS A 37 -5.83 8.23 -2.53
C LYS A 37 -6.94 7.22 -2.27
N ILE A 38 -6.54 6.04 -1.82
CA ILE A 38 -7.44 5.00 -1.32
C ILE A 38 -7.31 4.95 0.20
N PHE A 39 -8.40 5.23 0.90
CA PHE A 39 -8.51 5.14 2.34
C PHE A 39 -9.04 3.75 2.70
N LEU A 40 -8.15 2.85 3.12
CA LEU A 40 -8.48 1.43 3.32
C LEU A 40 -9.57 1.19 4.37
N ALA A 41 -9.71 2.10 5.34
CA ALA A 41 -10.75 1.98 6.37
C ALA A 41 -12.18 2.03 5.80
N GLU A 42 -12.36 2.62 4.62
CA GLU A 42 -13.65 2.71 3.91
C GLU A 42 -13.85 1.57 2.91
N LYS A 43 -12.89 0.67 2.77
CA LYS A 43 -12.92 -0.44 1.81
C LYS A 43 -13.26 -1.76 2.49
N ASN A 44 -13.95 -2.61 1.74
CA ASN A 44 -14.23 -3.98 2.14
C ASN A 44 -13.16 -4.90 1.54
N ILE A 45 -12.24 -5.35 2.38
CA ILE A 45 -11.15 -6.26 2.00
C ILE A 45 -11.07 -7.38 3.02
N GLY A 46 -11.47 -8.57 2.64
CA GLY A 46 -11.38 -9.76 3.49
C GLY A 46 -9.94 -10.25 3.62
N TYR A 47 -9.71 -11.15 4.56
CA TYR A 47 -8.40 -11.79 4.75
C TYR A 47 -8.14 -12.84 3.67
N CYS A 48 -6.89 -12.97 3.23
CA CYS A 48 -6.49 -14.08 2.37
C CYS A 48 -6.66 -15.40 3.12
N THR A 49 -7.31 -16.37 2.48
CA THR A 49 -7.56 -17.70 3.07
C THR A 49 -6.51 -18.72 2.63
N GLY A 50 -5.56 -18.35 1.79
CA GLY A 50 -4.52 -19.26 1.31
C GLY A 50 -5.03 -20.38 0.40
N CYS A 51 -6.18 -20.20 -0.25
CA CYS A 51 -6.83 -21.25 -1.06
C CYS A 51 -6.06 -21.62 -2.35
N GLY A 52 -5.15 -20.77 -2.84
CA GLY A 52 -4.30 -21.01 -4.00
C GLY A 52 -4.96 -20.88 -5.37
N VAL A 53 -6.26 -20.60 -5.45
CA VAL A 53 -6.98 -20.50 -6.75
C VAL A 53 -6.39 -19.41 -7.64
N CYS A 54 -5.98 -18.29 -7.07
CA CYS A 54 -5.41 -17.18 -7.83
C CYS A 54 -4.03 -17.45 -8.43
N ASN A 55 -3.34 -18.50 -8.01
CA ASN A 55 -2.07 -18.90 -8.63
C ASN A 55 -2.25 -19.32 -10.11
N GLU A 56 -3.41 -19.85 -10.44
CA GLU A 56 -3.74 -20.27 -11.81
C GLU A 56 -4.60 -19.24 -12.54
N THR A 57 -5.59 -18.65 -11.83
CA THR A 57 -6.59 -17.78 -12.45
C THR A 57 -6.19 -16.31 -12.47
N HIS A 58 -5.24 -15.90 -11.64
CA HIS A 58 -4.90 -14.48 -11.37
C HIS A 58 -6.08 -13.65 -10.86
N LEU A 59 -7.10 -14.31 -10.32
CA LEU A 59 -8.30 -13.70 -9.74
C LEU A 59 -8.57 -14.30 -8.37
N CYS A 60 -8.89 -13.43 -7.39
CA CYS A 60 -9.32 -13.89 -6.09
C CYS A 60 -10.78 -14.38 -6.13
N VAL A 61 -11.06 -15.45 -5.39
CA VAL A 61 -12.43 -15.95 -5.22
C VAL A 61 -13.30 -14.99 -4.38
N GLN A 62 -12.69 -14.16 -3.56
CA GLN A 62 -13.41 -13.15 -2.78
C GLN A 62 -13.81 -11.97 -3.67
N LYS A 63 -15.08 -11.65 -3.67
CA LYS A 63 -15.66 -10.55 -4.45
C LYS A 63 -15.78 -9.31 -3.56
N ASP A 64 -14.70 -8.56 -3.45
CA ASP A 64 -14.62 -7.35 -2.64
C ASP A 64 -13.86 -6.23 -3.37
N ASP A 65 -13.53 -5.15 -2.67
CA ASP A 65 -12.90 -3.98 -3.28
C ASP A 65 -11.46 -4.22 -3.78
N MET A 66 -10.84 -5.34 -3.41
CA MET A 66 -9.43 -5.57 -3.73
C MET A 66 -9.15 -5.70 -5.23
N LYS A 67 -10.11 -6.23 -6.00
CA LYS A 67 -9.94 -6.36 -7.46
C LYS A 67 -9.71 -5.00 -8.11
N GLU A 68 -10.54 -4.01 -7.82
CA GLU A 68 -10.41 -2.66 -8.37
C GLU A 68 -9.09 -2.00 -7.92
N ILE A 69 -8.72 -2.20 -6.67
CA ILE A 69 -7.47 -1.64 -6.13
C ILE A 69 -6.25 -2.25 -6.84
N LEU A 70 -6.26 -3.55 -7.09
CA LEU A 70 -5.19 -4.22 -7.85
C LEU A 70 -5.07 -3.70 -9.28
N ASP A 71 -6.20 -3.45 -9.96
CA ASP A 71 -6.18 -2.85 -11.29
C ASP A 71 -5.46 -1.49 -11.28
N LYS A 72 -5.72 -0.68 -10.25
CA LYS A 72 -5.05 0.62 -10.05
C LYS A 72 -3.57 0.47 -9.72
N MET A 73 -3.18 -0.50 -8.91
CA MET A 73 -1.78 -0.76 -8.59
C MET A 73 -0.96 -1.15 -9.82
N VAL A 74 -1.53 -1.99 -10.68
CA VAL A 74 -0.87 -2.43 -11.91
C VAL A 74 -0.64 -1.26 -12.88
N THR A 75 -1.57 -0.32 -12.95
CA THR A 75 -1.50 0.82 -13.87
C THR A 75 -0.77 2.06 -13.31
N ALA A 76 -0.56 2.15 -12.00
CA ALA A 76 0.16 3.26 -11.39
C ALA A 76 1.64 3.28 -11.79
N ASP A 77 2.23 4.46 -11.85
CA ASP A 77 3.69 4.64 -12.01
C ASP A 77 4.41 4.65 -10.68
N ALA A 78 3.78 5.22 -9.68
CA ALA A 78 4.30 5.28 -8.31
C ALA A 78 3.21 4.89 -7.30
N ILE A 79 3.62 4.23 -6.23
CA ILE A 79 2.72 3.78 -5.17
C ILE A 79 3.25 4.25 -3.83
N VAL A 80 2.36 4.81 -3.01
CA VAL A 80 2.68 5.27 -1.66
C VAL A 80 1.94 4.38 -0.67
N PHE A 81 2.66 3.75 0.25
CA PHE A 81 2.08 3.04 1.39
C PHE A 81 2.21 3.88 2.65
N ALA A 82 1.09 4.14 3.29
CA ALA A 82 1.05 4.91 4.53
C ALA A 82 0.43 4.07 5.65
N THR A 83 1.15 3.96 6.76
CA THR A 83 0.72 3.16 7.92
C THR A 83 1.11 3.82 9.23
N PRO A 84 0.26 3.77 10.27
CA PRO A 84 0.74 3.92 11.63
C PRO A 84 1.60 2.70 12.01
N VAL A 85 2.61 2.93 12.82
CA VAL A 85 3.46 1.85 13.35
C VAL A 85 2.84 1.33 14.65
N TYR A 86 2.44 0.07 14.65
CA TYR A 86 1.89 -0.64 15.79
C TYR A 86 2.80 -1.80 16.14
N PHE A 87 3.29 -1.84 17.37
CA PHE A 87 4.22 -2.89 17.81
C PHE A 87 5.39 -3.09 16.85
N TYR A 88 6.05 -2.00 16.47
CA TYR A 88 7.23 -1.97 15.60
C TYR A 88 7.00 -2.47 14.17
N SER A 89 5.77 -2.53 13.71
CA SER A 89 5.42 -2.97 12.35
C SER A 89 4.30 -2.15 11.75
N MET A 90 3.99 -2.42 10.48
CA MET A 90 2.78 -1.87 9.85
C MET A 90 1.53 -2.34 10.60
N ASN A 91 0.45 -1.57 10.54
CA ASN A 91 -0.79 -2.02 11.14
C ASN A 91 -1.41 -3.22 10.39
N GLY A 92 -2.32 -3.91 11.04
CA GLY A 92 -2.94 -5.11 10.47
C GLY A 92 -3.69 -4.85 9.17
N ARG A 93 -4.24 -3.66 9.00
CA ARG A 93 -4.94 -3.28 7.78
C ARG A 93 -4.02 -3.21 6.57
N MET A 94 -2.83 -2.63 6.72
CA MET A 94 -1.82 -2.60 5.66
C MET A 94 -1.33 -4.02 5.34
N LYS A 95 -1.06 -4.83 6.34
CA LYS A 95 -0.60 -6.22 6.11
C LYS A 95 -1.66 -7.06 5.41
N ASN A 96 -2.93 -6.95 5.82
CA ASN A 96 -4.03 -7.60 5.13
C ASN A 96 -4.13 -7.17 3.66
N PHE A 97 -3.98 -5.89 3.40
CA PHE A 97 -3.96 -5.36 2.04
C PHE A 97 -2.83 -5.99 1.22
N ILE A 98 -1.61 -6.03 1.75
CA ILE A 98 -0.46 -6.64 1.06
C ILE A 98 -0.73 -8.12 0.78
N ASP A 99 -1.23 -8.89 1.74
CA ASP A 99 -1.55 -10.31 1.56
C ASP A 99 -2.55 -10.53 0.41
N ARG A 100 -3.45 -9.60 0.20
CA ARG A 100 -4.47 -9.68 -0.85
C ARG A 100 -3.98 -9.22 -2.24
N THR A 101 -2.71 -8.84 -2.38
CA THR A 101 -2.12 -8.55 -3.70
C THR A 101 -1.71 -9.81 -4.46
N VAL A 102 -1.70 -10.97 -3.82
CA VAL A 102 -1.22 -12.24 -4.37
C VAL A 102 -1.76 -12.58 -5.76
N PRO A 103 -3.01 -12.29 -6.15
CA PRO A 103 -3.49 -12.63 -7.49
C PRO A 103 -2.70 -11.98 -8.63
N ARG A 104 -2.16 -10.79 -8.41
CA ARG A 104 -1.53 -9.98 -9.45
C ARG A 104 -0.22 -9.32 -9.04
N TYR A 105 0.40 -9.73 -7.94
CA TYR A 105 1.63 -9.07 -7.49
C TYR A 105 2.75 -9.14 -8.55
N THR A 106 2.78 -10.19 -9.37
CA THR A 106 3.77 -10.33 -10.46
C THR A 106 3.58 -9.33 -11.61
N GLU A 107 2.44 -8.65 -11.67
CA GLU A 107 2.17 -7.59 -12.64
C GLU A 107 2.48 -6.18 -12.09
N ILE A 108 2.73 -6.07 -10.78
CA ILE A 108 3.13 -4.80 -10.14
C ILE A 108 4.64 -4.67 -10.30
N THR A 109 5.07 -4.20 -11.46
CA THR A 109 6.49 -4.15 -11.85
C THR A 109 6.93 -2.74 -12.19
N ASN A 110 8.22 -2.45 -11.99
CA ASN A 110 8.84 -1.18 -12.38
C ASN A 110 8.17 0.06 -11.75
N LYS A 111 7.75 -0.05 -10.48
CA LYS A 111 7.11 1.05 -9.76
C LYS A 111 8.11 1.78 -8.86
N ASP A 112 7.89 3.08 -8.68
CA ASP A 112 8.52 3.84 -7.61
C ASP A 112 7.67 3.68 -6.35
N PHE A 113 8.28 3.21 -5.24
CA PHE A 113 7.59 3.08 -3.96
C PHE A 113 8.02 4.15 -2.96
N TYR A 114 7.05 4.71 -2.25
CA TYR A 114 7.25 5.67 -1.16
C TYR A 114 6.52 5.18 0.08
N PHE A 115 7.08 5.45 1.24
CA PHE A 115 6.53 5.00 2.52
C PHE A 115 6.32 6.16 3.46
N ILE A 116 5.14 6.22 4.07
CA ILE A 116 4.78 7.16 5.12
C ILE A 116 4.51 6.33 6.38
N MET A 117 5.29 6.57 7.41
CA MET A 117 5.17 5.87 8.68
C MET A 117 5.05 6.88 9.81
N THR A 118 4.06 6.68 10.68
CA THR A 118 3.87 7.49 11.89
C THR A 118 3.93 6.60 13.12
N ALA A 119 4.64 7.04 14.14
CA ALA A 119 4.84 6.27 15.38
C ALA A 119 4.78 7.18 16.60
N ALA A 120 4.43 6.62 17.74
CA ALA A 120 4.51 7.31 19.02
C ALA A 120 5.96 7.45 19.51
N ASP A 121 6.85 6.58 19.05
CA ASP A 121 8.27 6.61 19.40
C ASP A 121 8.99 7.75 18.67
N THR A 122 9.88 8.43 19.35
CA THR A 122 10.68 9.51 18.79
C THR A 122 12.00 9.04 18.16
N ASP A 123 12.41 7.80 18.41
CA ASP A 123 13.61 7.23 17.83
C ASP A 123 13.33 6.64 16.45
N LYS A 124 13.88 7.28 15.41
CA LYS A 124 13.74 6.83 14.02
C LYS A 124 14.26 5.41 13.78
N ALA A 125 15.24 4.94 14.56
CA ALA A 125 15.76 3.58 14.45
C ALA A 125 14.68 2.53 14.67
N ASN A 126 13.67 2.83 15.47
CA ASN A 126 12.55 1.93 15.74
C ASN A 126 11.54 1.79 14.58
N LEU A 127 11.67 2.61 13.54
CA LEU A 127 10.90 2.48 12.30
C LEU A 127 11.51 1.46 11.32
N GLU A 128 12.76 1.07 11.53
CA GLU A 128 13.49 0.19 10.59
C GLU A 128 12.82 -1.19 10.43
N ARG A 129 12.24 -1.73 11.48
CA ARG A 129 11.50 -3.01 11.39
C ARG A 129 10.28 -2.92 10.48
N THR A 130 9.56 -1.80 10.52
CA THR A 130 8.44 -1.56 9.62
C THR A 130 8.92 -1.40 8.19
N MET A 131 10.00 -0.65 7.99
CA MET A 131 10.61 -0.46 6.68
C MET A 131 11.10 -1.78 6.09
N GLU A 132 11.75 -2.62 6.89
CA GLU A 132 12.19 -3.95 6.49
C GLU A 132 11.03 -4.87 6.08
N ALA A 133 9.92 -4.80 6.81
CA ALA A 133 8.71 -5.53 6.45
C ALA A 133 8.15 -5.09 5.08
N PHE A 134 8.19 -3.78 4.77
CA PHE A 134 7.83 -3.30 3.43
C PHE A 134 8.81 -3.78 2.36
N ARG A 135 10.11 -3.75 2.63
CA ARG A 135 11.13 -4.21 1.67
C ARG A 135 10.93 -5.67 1.29
N GLY A 136 10.54 -6.53 2.24
CA GLY A 136 10.20 -7.93 1.94
C GLY A 136 9.13 -8.08 0.86
N PHE A 137 8.21 -7.13 0.77
CA PHE A 137 7.23 -7.09 -0.30
C PHE A 137 7.77 -6.37 -1.56
N THR A 138 8.23 -5.14 -1.40
CA THR A 138 8.55 -4.27 -2.55
C THR A 138 9.86 -4.63 -3.24
N GLU A 139 10.88 -5.06 -2.50
CA GLU A 139 12.20 -5.37 -3.07
C GLU A 139 12.36 -6.86 -3.38
N ASP A 140 11.84 -7.75 -2.52
CA ASP A 140 12.04 -9.18 -2.66
C ASP A 140 10.96 -9.88 -3.51
N CYS A 141 9.75 -9.31 -3.58
CA CYS A 141 8.63 -9.93 -4.30
C CYS A 141 8.25 -9.23 -5.60
N LEU A 142 8.52 -7.93 -5.73
CA LEU A 142 8.12 -7.14 -6.90
C LEU A 142 9.33 -6.84 -7.80
N GLU A 143 9.18 -7.07 -9.10
CA GLU A 143 10.28 -6.88 -10.06
C GLU A 143 10.47 -5.41 -10.44
N GLY A 144 11.72 -4.94 -10.43
CA GLY A 144 12.10 -3.63 -10.97
C GLY A 144 11.61 -2.43 -10.16
N THR A 145 11.22 -2.61 -8.91
CA THR A 145 10.79 -1.50 -8.04
C THR A 145 11.98 -0.69 -7.52
N LYS A 146 11.72 0.56 -7.14
CA LYS A 146 12.70 1.50 -6.59
C LYS A 146 12.16 2.19 -5.35
#